data_199558b353e0cc414ea337c2d23640aa
#
_entry.id   199558b353e0cc414ea337c2d23640aa
#
_cell.length_a   1.000
_cell.length_b   1.000
_cell.length_c   1.000
_cell.angle_alpha   90.00
_cell.angle_beta   90.00
_cell.angle_gamma   90.00
#
_symmetry.space_group_name_H-M   'P 1'
#
loop_
_entity.id
_entity.type
_entity.pdbx_description
1 polymer ?
#
loop_
_entity_poly.entity_id
_entity_poly.type
_entity_poly.pdbx_seq_one_letter_code
_entity_poly.pdbx_strand_id
1 'polypeptide(L)'
;MQRALTELTLHSDYYVGASSGMTFTGLHFPYLHALSLRNLVFEPSVGVEPFILRHATSLAKLELLTCKLPTYTGVTWIPSPPPSDPCWANIWDRFVTELTSLVSLHVDDSERSYVLAGLGLFLYLDSDRESQDATDVVALERFHAVVAARLEEVLRRKKRCMTS
;
A
#
# COMPACT_ATOMS: atom_id res chain seq x y z
N MET A 1 -8.79 -6.33 30.82
CA MET A 1 -9.05 -5.38 29.72
C MET A 1 -8.09 -5.69 28.58
N GLN A 2 -8.56 -6.20 27.45
CA GLN A 2 -7.72 -6.31 26.25
C GLN A 2 -7.50 -4.90 25.69
N ARG A 3 -6.23 -4.49 25.56
CA ARG A 3 -5.91 -3.24 24.88
C ARG A 3 -6.16 -3.45 23.39
N ALA A 4 -6.98 -2.59 22.79
CA ALA A 4 -7.21 -2.59 21.35
C ALA A 4 -5.93 -2.18 20.62
N LEU A 5 -5.56 -2.90 19.55
CA LEU A 5 -4.44 -2.52 18.69
C LEU A 5 -4.88 -1.30 17.85
N THR A 6 -4.23 -0.17 18.08
CA THR A 6 -4.49 1.08 17.35
C THR A 6 -3.41 1.43 16.35
N GLU A 7 -2.21 0.91 16.54
CA GLU A 7 -1.06 1.13 15.68
C GLU A 7 -0.35 -0.18 15.40
N LEU A 8 0.00 -0.40 14.15
CA LEU A 8 0.75 -1.57 13.70
C LEU A 8 1.91 -1.12 12.82
N THR A 9 3.11 -1.54 13.20
CA THR A 9 4.33 -1.34 12.41
C THR A 9 4.91 -2.70 12.08
N LEU A 10 5.07 -2.97 10.79
CA LEU A 10 5.69 -4.18 10.29
C LEU A 10 6.86 -3.79 9.38
N HIS A 11 8.05 -4.00 9.89
CA HIS A 11 9.30 -3.74 9.17
C HIS A 11 10.08 -5.04 9.02
N SER A 12 10.61 -5.24 7.83
CA SER A 12 11.55 -6.31 7.54
C SER A 12 12.84 -5.71 6.96
N ASP A 13 13.97 -6.35 7.21
CA ASP A 13 15.25 -5.98 6.59
C ASP A 13 15.34 -6.49 5.13
N TYR A 14 14.47 -7.42 4.76
CA TYR A 14 14.39 -8.03 3.42
C TYR A 14 12.97 -7.94 2.88
N TYR A 15 12.84 -8.03 1.55
CA TYR A 15 11.51 -8.09 0.93
C TYR A 15 10.75 -9.36 1.34
N VAL A 16 9.57 -9.17 1.88
CA VAL A 16 8.68 -10.24 2.33
C VAL A 16 7.50 -10.34 1.38
N GLY A 17 7.33 -11.51 0.78
CA GLY A 17 6.23 -11.87 -0.12
C GLY A 17 5.69 -13.26 0.19
N ALA A 18 4.96 -13.86 -0.73
CA ALA A 18 4.33 -15.18 -0.56
C ALA A 18 5.29 -16.31 -0.21
N SER A 19 6.52 -16.24 -0.71
CA SER A 19 7.57 -17.24 -0.41
C SER A 19 7.93 -17.31 1.08
N SER A 20 7.66 -16.27 1.85
CA SER A 20 7.90 -16.25 3.30
C SER A 20 6.80 -16.93 4.12
N GLY A 21 5.72 -17.37 3.49
CA GLY A 21 4.53 -17.88 4.19
C GLY A 21 3.73 -16.82 4.93
N MET A 22 4.10 -15.56 4.81
CA MET A 22 3.36 -14.45 5.44
C MET A 22 2.05 -14.21 4.71
N THR A 23 0.97 -14.02 5.46
CA THR A 23 -0.32 -13.62 4.90
C THR A 23 -1.07 -12.68 5.85
N PHE A 24 -1.75 -11.70 5.26
CA PHE A 24 -2.69 -10.81 5.96
C PHE A 24 -4.14 -11.29 5.85
N THR A 25 -4.37 -12.44 5.22
CA THR A 25 -5.71 -13.00 5.04
C THR A 25 -6.37 -13.25 6.40
N GLY A 26 -7.58 -12.75 6.57
CA GLY A 26 -8.35 -12.91 7.80
C GLY A 26 -7.94 -12.02 8.97
N LEU A 27 -6.82 -11.29 8.89
CA LEU A 27 -6.46 -10.34 9.94
C LEU A 27 -7.39 -9.12 9.90
N HIS A 28 -7.94 -8.76 11.07
CA HIS A 28 -8.75 -7.57 11.24
C HIS A 28 -8.55 -6.96 12.62
N PHE A 29 -8.21 -5.68 12.66
CA PHE A 29 -8.00 -4.90 13.87
C PHE A 29 -8.96 -3.70 13.85
N PRO A 30 -10.15 -3.79 14.46
CA PRO A 30 -11.24 -2.81 14.27
C PRO A 30 -10.87 -1.39 14.71
N TYR A 31 -9.82 -1.24 15.51
CA TYR A 31 -9.36 0.06 16.01
C TYR A 31 -8.02 0.49 15.41
N LEU A 32 -7.56 -0.16 14.33
CA LEU A 32 -6.30 0.19 13.69
C LEU A 32 -6.39 1.58 13.07
N HIS A 33 -5.62 2.50 13.60
CA HIS A 33 -5.61 3.91 13.24
C HIS A 33 -4.37 4.34 12.46
N ALA A 34 -3.24 3.69 12.76
CA ALA A 34 -1.98 3.90 12.07
C ALA A 34 -1.36 2.58 11.62
N LEU A 35 -0.90 2.55 10.39
CA LEU A 35 -0.24 1.40 9.78
C LEU A 35 1.05 1.85 9.10
N SER A 36 2.17 1.21 9.44
CA SER A 36 3.46 1.43 8.78
C SER A 36 3.99 0.08 8.30
N LEU A 37 4.22 -0.03 6.99
CA LEU A 37 4.70 -1.23 6.32
C LEU A 37 6.01 -0.94 5.60
N ARG A 38 7.01 -1.81 5.78
CA ARG A 38 8.30 -1.66 5.11
C ARG A 38 8.78 -2.97 4.52
N ASN A 39 9.34 -2.89 3.30
CA ASN A 39 9.90 -4.03 2.56
C ASN A 39 8.88 -5.16 2.31
N LEU A 40 7.62 -4.81 2.06
CA LEU A 40 6.58 -5.77 1.71
C LEU A 40 6.32 -5.80 0.20
N VAL A 41 6.08 -7.00 -0.31
CA VAL A 41 5.62 -7.20 -1.69
C VAL A 41 4.11 -7.32 -1.69
N PHE A 42 3.44 -6.48 -2.49
CA PHE A 42 1.99 -6.47 -2.64
C PHE A 42 1.53 -7.60 -3.56
N GLU A 43 1.88 -8.80 -3.21
CA GLU A 43 1.47 -10.00 -3.91
C GLU A 43 0.06 -10.42 -3.49
N PRO A 44 -0.84 -10.80 -4.44
CA PRO A 44 -2.24 -11.15 -4.12
C PRO A 44 -2.38 -12.22 -3.04
N SER A 45 -1.49 -13.21 -3.01
CA SER A 45 -1.49 -14.29 -2.02
C SER A 45 -1.11 -13.81 -0.60
N VAL A 46 -0.34 -12.74 -0.48
CA VAL A 46 0.00 -12.10 0.80
C VAL A 46 -1.17 -11.29 1.33
N GLY A 47 -1.94 -10.67 0.44
CA GLY A 47 -3.17 -9.95 0.80
C GLY A 47 -2.95 -8.62 1.51
N VAL A 48 -1.83 -7.90 1.21
CA VAL A 48 -1.51 -6.60 1.83
C VAL A 48 -2.56 -5.56 1.48
N GLU A 49 -2.90 -5.41 0.20
CA GLU A 49 -3.88 -4.43 -0.28
C GLU A 49 -5.27 -4.67 0.33
N PRO A 50 -5.87 -5.89 0.27
CA PRO A 50 -7.13 -6.18 0.93
C PRO A 50 -7.10 -5.96 2.45
N PHE A 51 -5.95 -6.17 3.09
CA PHE A 51 -5.77 -5.88 4.50
C PHE A 51 -5.88 -4.38 4.77
N ILE A 52 -5.20 -3.54 4.03
CA ILE A 52 -5.29 -2.07 4.16
C ILE A 52 -6.74 -1.61 3.96
N LEU A 53 -7.39 -2.05 2.88
CA LEU A 53 -8.77 -1.67 2.55
C LEU A 53 -9.79 -2.12 3.60
N ARG A 54 -9.56 -3.24 4.27
CA ARG A 54 -10.44 -3.70 5.38
C ARG A 54 -10.48 -2.74 6.55
N HIS A 55 -9.47 -1.87 6.69
CA HIS A 55 -9.38 -0.87 7.74
C HIS A 55 -9.73 0.55 7.26
N ALA A 56 -10.35 0.69 6.09
CA ALA A 56 -10.63 1.97 5.44
C ALA A 56 -11.39 2.97 6.31
N THR A 57 -12.27 2.51 7.20
CA THR A 57 -13.07 3.36 8.09
C THR A 57 -12.35 3.80 9.36
N SER A 58 -11.28 3.11 9.76
CA SER A 58 -10.53 3.41 10.98
C SER A 58 -9.14 3.96 10.71
N LEU A 59 -8.55 3.63 9.56
CA LEU A 59 -7.17 3.96 9.23
C LEU A 59 -7.02 5.44 8.86
N ALA A 60 -6.37 6.21 9.74
CA ALA A 60 -6.11 7.64 9.53
C ALA A 60 -4.68 7.92 9.06
N LYS A 61 -3.73 7.04 9.34
CA LYS A 61 -2.33 7.17 8.94
C LYS A 61 -1.85 5.90 8.23
N LEU A 62 -1.25 6.08 7.05
CA LEU A 62 -0.63 5.00 6.26
C LEU A 62 0.79 5.40 5.87
N GLU A 63 1.75 4.52 6.15
CA GLU A 63 3.13 4.63 5.68
C GLU A 63 3.51 3.37 4.90
N LEU A 64 3.99 3.56 3.68
CA LEU A 64 4.48 2.49 2.81
C LEU A 64 5.93 2.82 2.42
N LEU A 65 6.88 2.08 3.00
CA LEU A 65 8.30 2.32 2.84
C LEU A 65 8.93 1.16 2.04
N THR A 66 9.56 1.46 0.94
CA THR A 66 10.24 0.45 0.09
C THR A 66 9.35 -0.77 -0.23
N CYS A 67 8.03 -0.55 -0.37
CA CYS A 67 7.10 -1.60 -0.78
C CYS A 67 7.16 -1.80 -2.29
N LYS A 68 6.97 -3.05 -2.74
CA LYS A 68 7.13 -3.46 -4.15
C LYS A 68 5.87 -4.11 -4.69
N LEU A 69 5.68 -4.04 -6.01
CA LEU A 69 4.72 -4.86 -6.73
C LEU A 69 5.41 -6.02 -7.44
N PRO A 70 4.81 -7.21 -7.45
CA PRO A 70 5.33 -8.30 -8.27
C PRO A 70 5.08 -8.00 -9.76
N THR A 71 6.03 -8.35 -10.63
CA THR A 71 5.82 -8.40 -12.07
C THR A 71 5.98 -9.83 -12.53
N TYR A 72 5.13 -10.22 -13.48
CA TYR A 72 5.11 -11.54 -14.08
C TYR A 72 5.51 -11.49 -15.57
N THR A 73 5.71 -10.29 -16.10
CA THR A 73 6.10 -10.08 -17.50
C THR A 73 7.47 -10.71 -17.77
N GLY A 74 7.54 -11.54 -18.84
CA GLY A 74 8.79 -12.22 -19.22
C GLY A 74 9.08 -13.51 -18.45
N VAL A 75 8.23 -13.93 -17.52
CA VAL A 75 8.39 -15.17 -16.76
C VAL A 75 7.68 -16.30 -17.49
N THR A 76 8.42 -17.11 -18.25
CA THR A 76 7.86 -18.18 -19.11
C THR A 76 7.50 -19.46 -18.37
N TRP A 77 7.90 -19.59 -17.12
CA TRP A 77 7.73 -20.82 -16.31
C TRP A 77 6.62 -20.74 -15.25
N ILE A 78 5.85 -19.64 -15.21
CA ILE A 78 4.64 -19.55 -14.39
C ILE A 78 3.50 -20.22 -15.17
N PRO A 79 2.90 -21.31 -14.63
CA PRO A 79 1.88 -22.08 -15.36
C PRO A 79 0.61 -21.28 -15.70
N SER A 80 0.31 -20.24 -14.96
CA SER A 80 -0.87 -19.38 -15.16
C SER A 80 -0.55 -17.97 -14.66
N PRO A 81 0.16 -17.16 -15.45
CA PRO A 81 0.41 -15.77 -15.09
C PRO A 81 -0.94 -15.03 -15.01
N PRO A 82 -1.09 -14.04 -14.14
CA PRO A 82 -2.28 -13.19 -14.12
C PRO A 82 -2.45 -12.50 -15.49
N PRO A 83 -3.69 -12.20 -15.91
CA PRO A 83 -3.98 -11.62 -17.23
C PRO A 83 -3.32 -10.26 -17.46
N SER A 84 -2.96 -9.57 -16.39
CA SER A 84 -2.18 -8.32 -16.41
C SER A 84 -1.32 -8.21 -15.16
N ASP A 85 -0.15 -7.63 -15.32
CA ASP A 85 0.68 -7.29 -14.18
C ASP A 85 -0.05 -6.23 -13.31
N PRO A 86 0.04 -6.35 -11.99
CA PRO A 86 -0.45 -5.30 -11.10
C PRO A 86 0.31 -4.00 -11.37
N CYS A 87 -0.36 -2.85 -11.25
CA CYS A 87 0.29 -1.55 -11.32
C CYS A 87 -0.09 -0.71 -10.10
N TRP A 88 0.82 0.15 -9.68
CA TRP A 88 0.59 1.03 -8.54
C TRP A 88 -0.55 2.00 -8.78
N ALA A 89 -0.75 2.48 -10.01
CA ALA A 89 -1.84 3.38 -10.35
C ALA A 89 -3.20 2.81 -9.95
N ASN A 90 -3.46 1.52 -10.23
CA ASN A 90 -4.72 0.87 -9.86
C ASN A 90 -4.89 0.78 -8.33
N ILE A 91 -3.80 0.53 -7.59
CA ILE A 91 -3.84 0.47 -6.12
C ILE A 91 -4.11 1.87 -5.55
N TRP A 92 -3.42 2.90 -6.04
CA TRP A 92 -3.63 4.27 -5.59
C TRP A 92 -5.06 4.76 -5.87
N ASP A 93 -5.62 4.45 -7.04
CA ASP A 93 -7.00 4.80 -7.40
C ASP A 93 -8.02 4.13 -6.47
N ARG A 94 -7.80 2.88 -6.11
CA ARG A 94 -8.63 2.21 -5.12
C ARG A 94 -8.47 2.83 -3.74
N PHE A 95 -7.26 3.15 -3.31
CA PHE A 95 -7.01 3.80 -2.02
C PHE A 95 -7.63 5.21 -1.96
N VAL A 96 -7.57 5.99 -3.04
CA VAL A 96 -8.28 7.28 -3.15
C VAL A 96 -9.77 7.11 -2.88
N THR A 97 -10.36 6.08 -3.46
CA THR A 97 -11.81 5.85 -3.39
C THR A 97 -12.25 5.28 -2.05
N GLU A 98 -11.51 4.31 -1.52
CA GLU A 98 -11.96 3.49 -0.40
C GLU A 98 -11.43 3.99 0.95
N LEU A 99 -10.18 4.49 1.06
CA LEU A 99 -9.58 4.94 2.33
C LEU A 99 -10.08 6.33 2.74
N THR A 100 -11.38 6.47 2.97
CA THR A 100 -12.01 7.78 3.22
C THR A 100 -11.62 8.44 4.54
N SER A 101 -11.16 7.67 5.52
CA SER A 101 -10.70 8.18 6.83
C SER A 101 -9.23 8.62 6.84
N LEU A 102 -8.49 8.34 5.76
CA LEU A 102 -7.06 8.61 5.69
C LEU A 102 -6.78 10.11 5.58
N VAL A 103 -5.97 10.62 6.51
CA VAL A 103 -5.58 12.04 6.61
C VAL A 103 -4.05 12.23 6.68
N SER A 104 -3.29 11.14 6.71
CA SER A 104 -1.82 11.16 6.66
C SER A 104 -1.34 10.01 5.78
N LEU A 105 -0.58 10.35 4.75
CA LEU A 105 0.03 9.40 3.83
C LEU A 105 1.52 9.69 3.72
N HIS A 106 2.34 8.67 3.86
CA HIS A 106 3.76 8.71 3.54
C HIS A 106 4.12 7.50 2.69
N VAL A 107 4.62 7.75 1.50
CA VAL A 107 5.14 6.73 0.59
C VAL A 107 6.59 7.11 0.28
N ASP A 108 7.50 6.18 0.48
CA ASP A 108 8.89 6.40 0.08
C ASP A 108 9.00 6.26 -1.45
N ASP A 109 9.22 7.39 -2.10
CA ASP A 109 9.30 7.51 -3.54
C ASP A 109 10.65 7.06 -4.13
N SER A 110 11.67 6.93 -3.29
CA SER A 110 13.05 6.72 -3.75
C SER A 110 13.29 5.37 -4.42
N GLU A 111 12.37 4.42 -4.22
CA GLU A 111 12.54 3.05 -4.72
C GLU A 111 11.22 2.44 -5.22
N ARG A 112 10.45 3.19 -6.00
CA ARG A 112 9.30 2.60 -6.72
C ARG A 112 9.82 1.58 -7.69
N SER A 113 9.87 0.35 -7.30
CA SER A 113 10.33 -0.70 -8.16
C SER A 113 9.37 -1.88 -8.11
N TYR A 114 9.34 -2.55 -9.23
CA TYR A 114 8.72 -3.83 -9.39
C TYR A 114 9.76 -4.91 -9.08
N VAL A 115 9.32 -6.04 -8.58
CA VAL A 115 10.17 -7.21 -8.37
C VAL A 115 9.68 -8.34 -9.23
N LEU A 116 10.59 -9.04 -9.91
CA LEU A 116 10.25 -10.22 -10.68
C LEU A 116 9.75 -11.31 -9.73
N ALA A 117 8.51 -11.73 -9.90
CA ALA A 117 7.95 -12.83 -9.15
C ALA A 117 8.41 -14.16 -9.77
N GLY A 118 9.14 -14.97 -8.99
CA GLY A 118 9.55 -16.28 -9.44
C GLY A 118 10.42 -17.05 -8.45
N LEU A 119 10.20 -18.36 -8.33
CA LEU A 119 10.99 -19.35 -7.56
C LEU A 119 11.39 -18.92 -6.12
N GLY A 120 10.65 -18.01 -5.48
CA GLY A 120 11.00 -17.51 -4.15
C GLY A 120 12.17 -16.55 -4.12
N LEU A 121 12.71 -16.14 -5.26
CA LEU A 121 13.73 -15.13 -5.42
C LEU A 121 13.10 -13.90 -6.07
N PHE A 122 13.09 -12.77 -5.34
CA PHE A 122 12.74 -11.48 -5.91
C PHE A 122 13.99 -10.89 -6.56
N LEU A 123 14.03 -10.89 -7.88
CA LEU A 123 15.09 -10.24 -8.63
C LEU A 123 14.67 -8.80 -8.92
N TYR A 124 15.56 -7.86 -8.66
CA TYR A 124 15.37 -6.48 -9.07
C TYR A 124 15.40 -6.41 -10.60
N LEU A 125 14.33 -5.89 -11.18
CA LEU A 125 14.35 -5.46 -12.57
C LEU A 125 14.64 -3.96 -12.57
N ASP A 126 15.81 -3.62 -13.03
CA ASP A 126 16.14 -2.26 -13.39
C ASP A 126 15.38 -1.92 -14.69
N SER A 127 14.37 -1.09 -14.59
CA SER A 127 14.02 0.00 -15.47
C SER A 127 13.45 -0.12 -16.88
N ASP A 128 12.92 -1.19 -17.40
CA ASP A 128 12.27 -1.09 -18.72
C ASP A 128 10.77 -0.70 -18.70
N ARG A 129 10.29 -0.08 -17.62
CA ARG A 129 8.87 0.29 -17.41
C ARG A 129 8.61 1.80 -17.32
N GLU A 130 9.37 2.63 -18.02
CA GLU A 130 9.20 4.10 -18.00
C GLU A 130 7.75 4.59 -18.25
N SER A 131 6.97 3.88 -19.05
CA SER A 131 5.58 4.28 -19.33
C SER A 131 4.60 3.96 -18.20
N GLN A 132 4.84 2.91 -17.41
CA GLN A 132 4.03 2.60 -16.24
C GLN A 132 4.38 3.51 -15.07
N ASP A 133 5.65 3.85 -14.92
CA ASP A 133 6.11 4.78 -13.88
C ASP A 133 5.43 6.13 -13.97
N ALA A 134 5.23 6.70 -15.16
CA ALA A 134 4.57 7.99 -15.33
C ALA A 134 3.10 7.96 -14.85
N THR A 135 2.37 6.89 -15.16
CA THR A 135 0.98 6.73 -14.71
C THR A 135 0.90 6.52 -13.20
N ASP A 136 1.83 5.75 -12.64
CA ASP A 136 1.92 5.49 -11.22
C ASP A 136 2.24 6.77 -10.43
N VAL A 137 3.14 7.62 -10.96
CA VAL A 137 3.46 8.93 -10.37
C VAL A 137 2.23 9.82 -10.31
N VAL A 138 1.53 9.99 -11.42
CA VAL A 138 0.33 10.83 -11.49
C VAL A 138 -0.76 10.33 -10.54
N ALA A 139 -0.97 9.02 -10.45
CA ALA A 139 -1.95 8.44 -9.54
C ALA A 139 -1.57 8.67 -8.07
N LEU A 140 -0.28 8.54 -7.72
CA LEU A 140 0.19 8.79 -6.36
C LEU A 140 0.10 10.29 -5.99
N GLU A 141 0.47 11.20 -6.88
CA GLU A 141 0.31 12.64 -6.67
C GLU A 141 -1.16 13.00 -6.41
N ARG A 142 -2.08 12.42 -7.19
CA ARG A 142 -3.52 12.58 -6.94
C ARG A 142 -3.92 12.06 -5.56
N PHE A 143 -3.40 10.92 -5.15
CA PHE A 143 -3.69 10.35 -3.82
C PHE A 143 -3.19 11.26 -2.70
N HIS A 144 -1.96 11.78 -2.80
CA HIS A 144 -1.43 12.77 -1.85
C HIS A 144 -2.31 14.02 -1.77
N ALA A 145 -2.75 14.56 -2.92
CA ALA A 145 -3.61 15.74 -2.97
C ALA A 145 -4.96 15.50 -2.27
N VAL A 146 -5.58 14.33 -2.47
CA VAL A 146 -6.85 13.97 -1.82
C VAL A 146 -6.67 13.83 -0.32
N VAL A 147 -5.60 13.19 0.15
CA VAL A 147 -5.32 13.04 1.59
C VAL A 147 -5.05 14.39 2.24
N ALA A 148 -4.29 15.27 1.59
CA ALA A 148 -4.03 16.63 2.08
C ALA A 148 -5.34 17.44 2.21
N ALA A 149 -6.23 17.39 1.22
CA ALA A 149 -7.52 18.06 1.27
C ALA A 149 -8.41 17.56 2.43
N ARG A 150 -8.39 16.26 2.72
CA ARG A 150 -9.10 15.68 3.86
C ARG A 150 -8.54 16.17 5.19
N LEU A 151 -7.22 16.25 5.33
CA LEU A 151 -6.58 16.79 6.54
C LEU A 151 -6.99 18.25 6.77
N GLU A 152 -6.96 19.08 5.73
CA GLU A 152 -7.39 20.48 5.84
C GLU A 152 -8.85 20.61 6.28
N GLU A 153 -9.74 19.77 5.78
CA GLU A 153 -11.15 19.79 6.18
C GLU A 153 -11.31 19.40 7.65
N VAL A 154 -10.58 18.38 8.13
CA VAL A 154 -10.58 17.99 9.55
C VAL A 154 -10.09 19.16 10.43
N LEU A 155 -9.04 19.84 10.02
CA LEU A 155 -8.50 20.99 10.74
C LEU A 155 -9.48 22.17 10.77
N ARG A 156 -10.16 22.45 9.66
CA ARG A 156 -11.21 23.48 9.58
C ARG A 156 -12.37 23.19 10.53
N ARG A 157 -12.83 21.94 10.58
CA ARG A 157 -13.91 21.53 11.50
C ARG A 157 -13.51 21.70 12.96
N LYS A 158 -12.29 21.30 13.33
CA LYS A 158 -11.77 21.49 14.69
C LYS A 158 -11.74 22.97 15.09
N LYS A 159 -11.27 23.87 14.22
CA LYS A 159 -11.25 25.32 14.49
C LYS A 159 -12.65 25.88 14.75
N ARG A 160 -13.64 25.48 13.96
CA ARG A 160 -15.04 25.93 14.14
C ARG A 160 -15.62 25.51 15.50
N CYS A 161 -15.32 24.27 15.94
CA CYS A 161 -15.79 23.79 17.24
C CYS A 161 -15.12 24.48 18.43
N MET A 162 -13.93 25.10 18.26
CA MET A 162 -13.23 25.82 19.34
C MET A 162 -13.64 27.28 19.44
N THR A 163 -14.35 27.82 18.45
CA THR A 163 -14.80 29.23 18.41
C THR A 163 -16.29 29.41 18.67
N SER A 164 -17.00 28.30 18.93
CA SER A 164 -18.40 28.27 19.37
C SER A 164 -18.52 27.99 20.85
#